data_e934562cc768b8d24512e2e04d9eb801
#
_entry.id   e934562cc768b8d24512e2e04d9eb801
#
_cell.length_a   1.000
_cell.length_b   1.000
_cell.length_c   1.000
_cell.angle_alpha   90.00
_cell.angle_beta   90.00
_cell.angle_gamma   90.00
#
_symmetry.space_group_name_H-M   'P 1'
#
loop_
_entity.id
_entity.type
_entity.pdbx_description
1 polymer ?
#
loop_
_entity_poly.entity_id
_entity_poly.type
_entity_poly.pdbx_seq_one_letter_code
_entity_poly.pdbx_strand_id
1 'polypeptide(L)'
;EALVKVDVPAEWANAEEEPVPVEDVPEFVSKIQRPMERMEGDELPVSVFVEADMEDGTFPMGTTKYEKRGIAVNVPEWQIDKCIQCNQCSLVCPHAVIRPYLLDEEELAKAPETFETKKAVGRGMDGLQYRIQVSPLDCTGCGNCADICPAPGKALIMKDAEEQIQLQHENAEFATTITDKEGIMAKNTLKGSQF
;
A
#
# COMPACT_ATOMS: atom_id res chain seq x y z
N GLU A 1 4.51 0.19 -38.01
CA GLU A 1 3.09 0.24 -37.69
C GLU A 1 2.82 -0.66 -36.51
N ALA A 2 2.38 -0.08 -35.40
CA ALA A 2 2.26 -0.76 -34.11
C ALA A 2 0.83 -1.20 -33.77
N LEU A 3 -0.05 -1.32 -34.78
CA LEU A 3 -1.43 -1.79 -34.56
C LEU A 3 -1.47 -3.32 -34.62
N VAL A 4 -1.89 -3.92 -33.53
CA VAL A 4 -2.14 -5.36 -33.43
C VAL A 4 -3.65 -5.57 -33.41
N LYS A 5 -4.16 -6.47 -34.27
CA LYS A 5 -5.57 -6.87 -34.25
C LYS A 5 -5.82 -7.67 -32.96
N VAL A 6 -6.77 -7.21 -32.15
CA VAL A 6 -7.25 -7.94 -30.99
C VAL A 6 -8.58 -8.59 -31.34
N ASP A 7 -8.68 -9.90 -31.14
CA ASP A 7 -9.95 -10.62 -31.28
C ASP A 7 -10.78 -10.46 -30.00
N VAL A 8 -11.91 -9.77 -30.12
CA VAL A 8 -12.84 -9.57 -29.00
C VAL A 8 -13.77 -10.78 -28.93
N PRO A 9 -13.87 -11.47 -27.78
CA PRO A 9 -14.79 -12.59 -27.60
C PRO A 9 -16.25 -12.17 -27.87
N ALA A 10 -16.99 -12.97 -28.65
CA ALA A 10 -18.36 -12.63 -29.04
C ALA A 10 -19.31 -12.59 -27.82
N GLU A 11 -19.02 -13.36 -26.78
CA GLU A 11 -19.78 -13.38 -25.53
C GLU A 11 -19.78 -12.06 -24.78
N TRP A 12 -18.79 -11.19 -24.98
CA TRP A 12 -18.75 -9.86 -24.35
C TRP A 12 -19.91 -8.96 -24.78
N ALA A 13 -20.49 -9.22 -25.97
CA ALA A 13 -21.66 -8.49 -26.41
C ALA A 13 -22.93 -8.80 -25.59
N ASN A 14 -22.93 -9.90 -24.86
CA ASN A 14 -24.02 -10.36 -24.02
C ASN A 14 -23.63 -10.43 -22.53
N ALA A 15 -22.56 -9.75 -22.15
CA ALA A 15 -22.16 -9.67 -20.74
C ALA A 15 -23.27 -8.98 -19.94
N GLU A 16 -23.72 -9.64 -18.88
CA GLU A 16 -24.62 -9.04 -17.90
C GLU A 16 -23.80 -8.28 -16.85
N GLU A 17 -24.34 -7.19 -16.35
CA GLU A 17 -23.72 -6.48 -15.23
C GLU A 17 -23.72 -7.38 -14.00
N GLU A 18 -22.54 -7.54 -13.40
CA GLU A 18 -22.44 -8.24 -12.12
C GLU A 18 -23.19 -7.46 -11.03
N PRO A 19 -23.96 -8.15 -10.17
CA PRO A 19 -24.64 -7.46 -9.08
C PRO A 19 -23.61 -6.79 -8.16
N VAL A 20 -23.88 -5.53 -7.79
CA VAL A 20 -23.03 -4.79 -6.86
C VAL A 20 -22.97 -5.56 -5.53
N PRO A 21 -21.78 -5.99 -5.07
CA PRO A 21 -21.66 -6.72 -3.84
C PRO A 21 -22.10 -5.84 -2.65
N VAL A 22 -22.82 -6.45 -1.71
CA VAL A 22 -23.12 -5.80 -0.42
C VAL A 22 -21.86 -5.87 0.44
N GLU A 23 -21.23 -4.73 0.66
CA GLU A 23 -20.01 -4.62 1.44
C GLU A 23 -20.32 -4.03 2.83
N ASP A 24 -19.63 -4.54 3.86
CA ASP A 24 -19.62 -3.93 5.19
C ASP A 24 -18.58 -2.81 5.23
N VAL A 25 -18.97 -1.66 4.71
CA VAL A 25 -18.11 -0.47 4.59
C VAL A 25 -18.81 0.77 5.19
N PRO A 26 -18.07 1.82 5.57
CA PRO A 26 -18.66 3.07 6.01
C PRO A 26 -19.68 3.65 5.02
N GLU A 27 -20.67 4.35 5.53
CA GLU A 27 -21.74 4.96 4.74
C GLU A 27 -21.23 5.88 3.63
N PHE A 28 -20.18 6.64 3.91
CA PHE A 28 -19.50 7.46 2.89
C PHE A 28 -19.01 6.62 1.71
N VAL A 29 -18.39 5.48 1.98
CA VAL A 29 -17.85 4.59 0.94
C VAL A 29 -19.00 4.03 0.09
N SER A 30 -20.04 3.51 0.71
CA SER A 30 -21.16 2.90 -0.01
C SER A 30 -21.99 3.90 -0.80
N LYS A 31 -22.22 5.11 -0.25
CA LYS A 31 -23.11 6.11 -0.84
C LYS A 31 -22.43 7.07 -1.82
N ILE A 32 -21.14 7.33 -1.65
CA ILE A 32 -20.41 8.31 -2.46
C ILE A 32 -19.27 7.66 -3.22
N GLN A 33 -18.33 7.04 -2.51
CA GLN A 33 -17.11 6.53 -3.15
C GLN A 33 -17.41 5.46 -4.19
N ARG A 34 -18.22 4.45 -3.86
CA ARG A 34 -18.56 3.35 -4.78
C ARG A 34 -19.35 3.81 -6.03
N PRO A 35 -20.36 4.68 -5.92
CA PRO A 35 -20.98 5.26 -7.11
C PRO A 35 -20.01 6.06 -7.97
N MET A 36 -19.12 6.85 -7.38
CA MET A 36 -18.11 7.60 -8.13
C MET A 36 -17.13 6.68 -8.86
N GLU A 37 -16.69 5.58 -8.22
CA GLU A 37 -15.83 4.56 -8.84
C GLU A 37 -16.49 3.87 -10.03
N ARG A 38 -17.81 3.71 -10.01
CA ARG A 38 -18.61 3.17 -11.12
C ARG A 38 -18.99 4.19 -12.18
N MET A 39 -18.48 5.42 -12.10
CA MET A 39 -18.82 6.53 -13.00
C MET A 39 -20.28 7.01 -12.89
N GLU A 40 -20.93 6.75 -11.76
CA GLU A 40 -22.33 7.15 -11.48
C GLU A 40 -22.40 8.44 -10.65
N GLY A 41 -21.28 9.15 -10.46
CA GLY A 41 -21.19 10.34 -9.61
C GLY A 41 -22.16 11.47 -10.03
N ASP A 42 -22.45 11.61 -11.32
CA ASP A 42 -23.37 12.62 -11.85
C ASP A 42 -24.84 12.36 -11.46
N GLU A 43 -25.17 11.14 -11.05
CA GLU A 43 -26.52 10.77 -10.60
C GLU A 43 -26.74 11.07 -9.12
N LEU A 44 -25.66 11.37 -8.38
CA LEU A 44 -25.74 11.66 -6.95
C LEU A 44 -26.34 13.05 -6.72
N PRO A 45 -27.41 13.18 -5.91
CA PRO A 45 -27.94 14.48 -5.55
C PRO A 45 -26.97 15.24 -4.62
N VAL A 46 -26.97 16.57 -4.72
CA VAL A 46 -26.12 17.45 -3.89
C VAL A 46 -26.33 17.20 -2.39
N SER A 47 -27.54 16.83 -1.98
CA SER A 47 -27.85 16.53 -0.58
C SER A 47 -26.99 15.40 0.02
N VAL A 48 -26.54 14.42 -0.78
CA VAL A 48 -25.67 13.34 -0.34
C VAL A 48 -24.31 13.86 0.11
N PHE A 49 -23.79 14.86 -0.60
CA PHE A 49 -22.51 15.49 -0.25
C PHE A 49 -22.64 16.42 0.96
N VAL A 50 -23.79 17.10 1.09
CA VAL A 50 -24.10 17.93 2.28
C VAL A 50 -24.23 17.05 3.53
N GLU A 51 -24.98 15.93 3.43
CA GLU A 51 -25.12 14.96 4.52
C GLU A 51 -23.78 14.32 4.96
N ALA A 52 -22.80 14.32 4.07
CA ALA A 52 -21.44 13.83 4.33
C ALA A 52 -20.46 14.93 4.76
N ASP A 53 -20.94 16.14 5.10
CA ASP A 53 -20.15 17.32 5.53
C ASP A 53 -19.04 17.70 4.52
N MET A 54 -19.35 17.65 3.20
CA MET A 54 -18.39 17.90 2.14
C MET A 54 -18.53 19.27 1.46
N GLU A 55 -19.35 20.17 1.95
CA GLU A 55 -19.60 21.49 1.34
C GLU A 55 -18.36 22.38 1.30
N ASP A 56 -17.42 22.16 2.22
CA ASP A 56 -16.15 22.90 2.29
C ASP A 56 -15.00 22.26 1.51
N GLY A 57 -15.28 21.13 0.80
CA GLY A 57 -14.29 20.37 0.06
C GLY A 57 -13.51 19.36 0.92
N THR A 58 -13.91 19.13 2.17
CA THR A 58 -13.33 18.11 3.04
C THR A 58 -13.66 16.72 2.49
N PHE A 59 -12.68 15.83 2.53
CA PHE A 59 -12.82 14.42 2.13
C PHE A 59 -12.36 13.52 3.29
N PRO A 60 -13.09 12.44 3.62
CA PRO A 60 -12.73 11.57 4.73
C PRO A 60 -11.34 10.95 4.56
N MET A 61 -10.61 10.86 5.66
CA MET A 61 -9.27 10.24 5.68
C MET A 61 -9.34 8.72 5.63
N GLY A 62 -8.32 8.09 5.02
CA GLY A 62 -8.14 6.64 5.02
C GLY A 62 -9.05 5.88 4.05
N THR A 63 -9.72 6.56 3.12
CA THR A 63 -10.63 5.93 2.13
C THR A 63 -9.91 5.05 1.11
N THR A 64 -8.58 5.23 0.90
CA THR A 64 -7.77 4.41 -0.01
C THR A 64 -7.74 2.93 0.34
N LYS A 65 -8.02 2.56 1.59
CA LYS A 65 -8.13 1.15 1.98
C LYS A 65 -9.32 0.43 1.31
N TYR A 66 -10.32 1.20 0.85
CA TYR A 66 -11.48 0.68 0.15
C TYR A 66 -11.35 0.75 -1.39
N GLU A 67 -10.30 1.40 -1.90
CA GLU A 67 -10.05 1.54 -3.32
C GLU A 67 -8.63 1.10 -3.64
N LYS A 68 -8.45 -0.19 -3.98
CA LYS A 68 -7.17 -0.77 -4.35
C LYS A 68 -7.11 -0.97 -5.86
N ARG A 69 -6.31 -0.16 -6.56
CA ARG A 69 -6.27 -0.14 -8.03
C ARG A 69 -5.26 -1.09 -8.65
N GLY A 70 -4.16 -1.38 -7.98
CA GLY A 70 -3.14 -2.31 -8.47
C GLY A 70 -2.54 -1.91 -9.83
N ILE A 71 -2.31 -0.61 -10.05
CA ILE A 71 -1.93 -0.06 -11.37
C ILE A 71 -0.47 -0.28 -11.77
N ALA A 72 0.37 -0.74 -10.86
CA ALA A 72 1.79 -0.93 -11.13
C ALA A 72 2.02 -2.17 -12.00
N VAL A 73 2.92 -2.06 -12.99
CA VAL A 73 3.43 -3.21 -13.74
C VAL A 73 4.50 -3.95 -12.93
N ASN A 74 5.32 -3.20 -12.19
CA ASN A 74 6.33 -3.75 -11.29
C ASN A 74 6.24 -3.06 -9.93
N VAL A 75 6.44 -3.83 -8.85
CA VAL A 75 6.52 -3.33 -7.48
C VAL A 75 7.82 -3.79 -6.82
N PRO A 76 8.32 -3.08 -5.79
CA PRO A 76 9.58 -3.45 -5.17
C PRO A 76 9.43 -4.67 -4.26
N GLU A 77 10.33 -5.64 -4.44
CA GLU A 77 10.59 -6.75 -3.54
C GLU A 77 11.75 -6.39 -2.61
N TRP A 78 11.57 -6.61 -1.30
CA TRP A 78 12.59 -6.32 -0.30
C TRP A 78 13.60 -7.47 -0.15
N GLN A 79 14.87 -7.16 -0.38
CA GLN A 79 16.00 -8.06 -0.19
C GLN A 79 16.55 -7.87 1.23
N ILE A 80 16.08 -8.67 2.16
CA ILE A 80 16.36 -8.55 3.59
C ILE A 80 17.86 -8.51 3.91
N ASP A 81 18.64 -9.40 3.30
CA ASP A 81 20.09 -9.53 3.58
C ASP A 81 20.88 -8.29 3.18
N LYS A 82 20.47 -7.61 2.12
CA LYS A 82 21.12 -6.42 1.59
C LYS A 82 20.70 -5.13 2.30
N CYS A 83 19.59 -5.15 3.03
CA CYS A 83 19.03 -3.95 3.63
C CYS A 83 19.88 -3.43 4.79
N ILE A 84 20.28 -2.17 4.70
CA ILE A 84 21.05 -1.45 5.74
C ILE A 84 20.16 -0.62 6.67
N GLN A 85 18.84 -0.72 6.54
CA GLN A 85 17.85 -0.05 7.39
C GLN A 85 17.96 1.49 7.41
N CYS A 86 18.28 2.12 6.29
CA CYS A 86 18.44 3.57 6.22
C CYS A 86 17.12 4.35 6.04
N ASN A 87 16.03 3.68 5.69
CA ASN A 87 14.68 4.22 5.43
C ASN A 87 14.60 5.25 4.28
N GLN A 88 15.61 5.38 3.43
CA GLN A 88 15.55 6.31 2.29
C GLN A 88 14.43 5.95 1.31
N CYS A 89 14.15 4.67 1.13
CA CYS A 89 13.07 4.19 0.28
C CYS A 89 11.69 4.66 0.76
N SER A 90 11.46 4.69 2.07
CA SER A 90 10.22 5.19 2.66
C SER A 90 10.11 6.71 2.49
N LEU A 91 11.21 7.44 2.72
CA LEU A 91 11.24 8.90 2.60
C LEU A 91 10.87 9.39 1.19
N VAL A 92 11.34 8.71 0.14
CA VAL A 92 11.13 9.15 -1.25
C VAL A 92 9.84 8.63 -1.88
N CYS A 93 9.10 7.78 -1.19
CA CYS A 93 7.88 7.21 -1.74
C CYS A 93 6.77 8.27 -1.82
N PRO A 94 6.30 8.67 -3.02
CA PRO A 94 5.30 9.72 -3.17
C PRO A 94 3.92 9.34 -2.60
N HIS A 95 3.66 8.03 -2.44
CA HIS A 95 2.38 7.50 -1.95
C HIS A 95 2.48 6.89 -0.54
N ALA A 96 3.66 6.93 0.10
CA ALA A 96 3.92 6.34 1.41
C ALA A 96 3.52 4.84 1.52
N VAL A 97 3.59 4.11 0.41
CA VAL A 97 3.20 2.69 0.31
C VAL A 97 4.31 1.72 0.70
N ILE A 98 5.52 2.23 0.88
CA ILE A 98 6.66 1.47 1.39
C ILE A 98 7.07 2.06 2.74
N ARG A 99 7.01 1.25 3.78
CA ARG A 99 7.21 1.69 5.15
C ARG A 99 8.13 0.76 5.93
N PRO A 100 8.95 1.30 6.85
CA PRO A 100 9.65 0.50 7.84
C PRO A 100 8.71 0.17 9.01
N TYR A 101 8.84 -1.03 9.52
CA TYR A 101 8.11 -1.51 10.69
C TYR A 101 9.11 -2.01 11.73
N LEU A 102 8.77 -1.76 13.00
CA LEU A 102 9.45 -2.30 14.17
C LEU A 102 8.48 -3.17 14.94
N LEU A 103 8.85 -4.42 15.16
CA LEU A 103 8.02 -5.39 15.86
C LEU A 103 8.69 -5.82 17.16
N ASP A 104 7.89 -5.95 18.20
CA ASP A 104 8.27 -6.67 19.41
C ASP A 104 7.99 -8.18 19.29
N GLU A 105 8.26 -8.93 20.34
CA GLU A 105 8.08 -10.38 20.35
C GLU A 105 6.60 -10.80 20.25
N GLU A 106 5.68 -10.00 20.82
CA GLU A 106 4.23 -10.32 20.80
C GLU A 106 3.64 -10.10 19.42
N GLU A 107 4.05 -9.05 18.73
CA GLU A 107 3.63 -8.76 17.35
C GLU A 107 4.23 -9.78 16.38
N LEU A 108 5.51 -10.11 16.58
CA LEU A 108 6.20 -11.10 15.75
C LEU A 108 5.55 -12.49 15.86
N ALA A 109 5.06 -12.88 17.03
CA ALA A 109 4.37 -14.14 17.24
C ALA A 109 3.04 -14.27 16.47
N LYS A 110 2.47 -13.13 16.04
CA LYS A 110 1.23 -13.08 15.24
C LYS A 110 1.48 -12.94 13.74
N ALA A 111 2.75 -12.75 13.35
CA ALA A 111 3.12 -12.50 11.96
C ALA A 111 2.91 -13.76 11.09
N PRO A 112 2.50 -13.59 9.82
CA PRO A 112 2.52 -14.69 8.86
C PRO A 112 3.91 -15.31 8.72
N GLU A 113 3.99 -16.59 8.39
CA GLU A 113 5.28 -17.29 8.18
C GLU A 113 6.17 -16.60 7.12
N THR A 114 5.54 -15.97 6.13
CA THR A 114 6.21 -15.23 5.05
C THR A 114 6.68 -13.84 5.47
N PHE A 115 6.33 -13.39 6.67
CA PHE A 115 6.70 -12.06 7.19
C PHE A 115 8.13 -12.06 7.73
N GLU A 116 9.11 -12.18 6.85
CA GLU A 116 10.52 -12.16 7.21
C GLU A 116 10.91 -10.84 7.88
N THR A 117 11.70 -10.92 8.94
CA THR A 117 12.24 -9.77 9.67
C THR A 117 13.73 -9.95 9.95
N LYS A 118 14.40 -8.86 10.26
CA LYS A 118 15.79 -8.89 10.74
C LYS A 118 15.92 -8.03 11.99
N LYS A 119 16.94 -8.29 12.79
CA LYS A 119 17.23 -7.50 13.99
C LYS A 119 17.28 -6.00 13.64
N ALA A 120 16.54 -5.20 14.38
CA ALA A 120 16.60 -3.75 14.23
C ALA A 120 17.96 -3.19 14.66
N VAL A 121 18.46 -2.21 13.90
CA VAL A 121 19.76 -1.57 14.15
C VAL A 121 19.57 -0.09 14.44
N GLY A 122 19.89 0.34 15.63
CA GLY A 122 19.79 1.74 16.05
C GLY A 122 19.72 1.87 17.56
N ARG A 123 20.01 3.06 18.05
CA ARG A 123 19.90 3.35 19.48
C ARG A 123 18.43 3.28 19.90
N GLY A 124 18.14 2.52 20.95
CA GLY A 124 16.78 2.33 21.46
C GLY A 124 15.95 1.27 20.72
N MET A 125 16.57 0.51 19.80
CA MET A 125 15.90 -0.56 19.03
C MET A 125 16.26 -1.96 19.53
N ASP A 126 16.85 -2.05 20.72
CA ASP A 126 17.26 -3.34 21.30
C ASP A 126 16.03 -4.23 21.55
N GLY A 127 16.11 -5.47 21.08
CA GLY A 127 15.01 -6.45 21.18
C GLY A 127 13.97 -6.35 20.09
N LEU A 128 14.00 -5.32 19.24
CA LEU A 128 13.04 -5.19 18.16
C LEU A 128 13.51 -5.85 16.87
N GLN A 129 12.52 -6.29 16.08
CA GLN A 129 12.72 -6.75 14.71
C GLN A 129 12.31 -5.67 13.72
N TYR A 130 12.99 -5.64 12.59
CA TYR A 130 12.80 -4.64 11.52
C TYR A 130 12.37 -5.31 10.22
N ARG A 131 11.42 -4.66 9.53
CA ARG A 131 11.00 -5.00 8.18
C ARG A 131 10.74 -3.75 7.34
N ILE A 132 11.01 -3.81 6.06
CA ILE A 132 10.41 -2.94 5.05
C ILE A 132 9.24 -3.70 4.43
N GLN A 133 8.04 -3.13 4.50
CA GLN A 133 6.86 -3.68 3.83
C GLN A 133 6.34 -2.70 2.78
N VAL A 134 5.94 -3.25 1.67
CA VAL A 134 5.28 -2.53 0.57
C VAL A 134 3.80 -2.90 0.57
N SER A 135 2.92 -1.92 0.31
CA SER A 135 1.53 -2.15 -0.05
C SER A 135 1.44 -2.28 -1.57
N PRO A 136 1.43 -3.49 -2.13
CA PRO A 136 1.64 -3.69 -3.57
C PRO A 136 0.47 -3.15 -4.41
N LEU A 137 -0.76 -3.21 -3.89
CA LEU A 137 -1.96 -2.71 -4.58
C LEU A 137 -2.04 -1.17 -4.62
N ASP A 138 -1.33 -0.48 -3.72
CA ASP A 138 -1.26 0.99 -3.67
C ASP A 138 -0.01 1.53 -4.38
N CYS A 139 0.92 0.66 -4.77
CA CYS A 139 2.15 1.05 -5.45
C CYS A 139 1.87 1.48 -6.89
N THR A 140 2.51 2.57 -7.33
CA THR A 140 2.43 3.05 -8.72
C THR A 140 3.56 2.56 -9.61
N GLY A 141 4.52 1.80 -9.07
CA GLY A 141 5.63 1.24 -9.84
C GLY A 141 6.69 2.25 -10.28
N CYS A 142 6.77 3.43 -9.66
CA CYS A 142 7.65 4.52 -10.09
C CYS A 142 9.16 4.23 -9.98
N GLY A 143 9.58 3.23 -9.19
CA GLY A 143 10.98 2.81 -9.06
C GLY A 143 11.85 3.67 -8.13
N ASN A 144 11.39 4.84 -7.66
CA ASN A 144 12.18 5.76 -6.84
C ASN A 144 12.86 5.10 -5.63
N CYS A 145 12.15 4.20 -4.95
CA CYS A 145 12.66 3.48 -3.78
C CYS A 145 13.83 2.53 -4.12
N ALA A 146 13.79 1.90 -5.27
CA ALA A 146 14.88 1.05 -5.76
C ALA A 146 16.08 1.89 -6.20
N ASP A 147 15.84 3.00 -6.91
CA ASP A 147 16.88 3.89 -7.41
C ASP A 147 17.66 4.57 -6.28
N ILE A 148 16.98 5.10 -5.27
CA ILE A 148 17.62 5.77 -4.13
C ILE A 148 18.36 4.81 -3.20
N CYS A 149 18.07 3.51 -3.24
CA CYS A 149 18.64 2.55 -2.31
C CYS A 149 20.18 2.54 -2.36
N PRO A 150 20.88 2.91 -1.28
CA PRO A 150 22.34 2.98 -1.27
C PRO A 150 23.01 1.63 -0.97
N ALA A 151 22.23 0.61 -0.64
CA ALA A 151 22.77 -0.71 -0.28
C ALA A 151 23.51 -1.33 -1.48
N PRO A 152 24.70 -1.94 -1.28
CA PRO A 152 25.40 -2.67 -2.32
C PRO A 152 24.51 -3.77 -2.91
N GLY A 153 24.33 -3.74 -4.23
CA GLY A 153 23.44 -4.67 -4.94
C GLY A 153 21.95 -4.44 -4.71
N LYS A 154 21.59 -3.26 -4.18
CA LYS A 154 20.20 -2.82 -3.94
C LYS A 154 19.39 -3.75 -3.01
N ALA A 155 18.75 -3.17 -2.03
CA ALA A 155 17.86 -3.90 -1.12
C ALA A 155 16.40 -3.90 -1.60
N LEU A 156 16.10 -3.21 -2.70
CA LEU A 156 14.80 -3.20 -3.35
C LEU A 156 15.00 -3.47 -4.84
N ILE A 157 14.31 -4.48 -5.32
CA ILE A 157 14.37 -4.91 -6.73
C ILE A 157 12.95 -4.87 -7.28
N MET A 158 12.75 -4.16 -8.38
CA MET A 158 11.45 -4.10 -9.04
C MET A 158 11.15 -5.46 -9.69
N LYS A 159 10.00 -6.03 -9.36
CA LYS A 159 9.52 -7.34 -9.78
C LYS A 159 8.10 -7.23 -10.34
N ASP A 160 7.68 -8.21 -11.10
CA ASP A 160 6.34 -8.28 -11.65
C ASP A 160 5.27 -8.09 -10.56
N ALA A 161 4.30 -7.21 -10.82
CA ALA A 161 3.32 -6.81 -9.81
C ALA A 161 2.35 -7.94 -9.48
N GLU A 162 1.93 -8.74 -10.45
CA GLU A 162 0.99 -9.82 -10.23
C GLU A 162 1.57 -10.88 -9.28
N GLU A 163 2.82 -11.28 -9.51
CA GLU A 163 3.54 -12.19 -8.61
C GLU A 163 3.69 -11.58 -7.20
N GLN A 164 4.09 -10.32 -7.14
CA GLN A 164 4.37 -9.66 -5.86
C GLN A 164 3.10 -9.33 -5.06
N ILE A 165 1.96 -9.07 -5.70
CA ILE A 165 0.68 -8.95 -5.02
C ILE A 165 0.34 -10.24 -4.28
N GLN A 166 0.48 -11.39 -4.94
CA GLN A 166 0.23 -12.70 -4.32
C GLN A 166 1.15 -12.96 -3.13
N LEU A 167 2.44 -12.59 -3.23
CA LEU A 167 3.43 -12.84 -2.18
C LEU A 167 3.36 -11.87 -1.01
N GLN A 168 2.96 -10.61 -1.26
CA GLN A 168 3.07 -9.54 -0.26
C GLN A 168 1.74 -9.08 0.32
N HIS A 169 0.59 -9.47 -0.23
CA HIS A 169 -0.72 -8.97 0.20
C HIS A 169 -0.99 -9.25 1.68
N GLU A 170 -0.88 -10.51 2.10
CA GLU A 170 -1.07 -10.92 3.49
C GLU A 170 -0.11 -10.18 4.44
N ASN A 171 1.14 -10.05 4.03
CA ASN A 171 2.15 -9.32 4.80
C ASN A 171 1.83 -7.83 4.91
N ALA A 172 1.29 -7.23 3.85
CA ALA A 172 0.88 -5.83 3.85
C ALA A 172 -0.34 -5.60 4.76
N GLU A 173 -1.30 -6.51 4.76
CA GLU A 173 -2.45 -6.46 5.67
C GLU A 173 -2.00 -6.61 7.13
N PHE A 174 -1.19 -7.61 7.43
CA PHE A 174 -0.64 -7.78 8.78
C PHE A 174 0.13 -6.53 9.25
N ALA A 175 0.92 -5.92 8.37
CA ALA A 175 1.69 -4.72 8.71
C ALA A 175 0.81 -3.55 9.19
N THR A 176 -0.46 -3.48 8.78
CA THR A 176 -1.40 -2.46 9.27
C THR A 176 -1.81 -2.64 10.72
N THR A 177 -1.58 -3.82 11.29
CA THR A 177 -1.92 -4.13 12.68
C THR A 177 -0.77 -3.85 13.66
N ILE A 178 0.43 -3.59 13.13
CA ILE A 178 1.62 -3.30 13.96
C ILE A 178 1.49 -1.91 14.57
N THR A 179 1.73 -1.82 15.86
CA THR A 179 1.63 -0.56 16.59
C THR A 179 2.84 0.34 16.35
N ASP A 180 2.61 1.65 16.24
CA ASP A 180 3.68 2.64 16.13
C ASP A 180 4.57 2.61 17.37
N LYS A 181 5.88 2.58 17.17
CA LYS A 181 6.89 2.61 18.25
C LYS A 181 7.38 4.05 18.43
N GLU A 182 6.52 4.91 18.99
CA GLU A 182 6.87 6.31 19.20
C GLU A 182 8.08 6.53 20.10
N GLY A 183 8.87 7.56 19.80
CA GLY A 183 9.97 8.02 20.65
C GLY A 183 11.24 7.17 20.61
N ILE A 184 11.29 6.10 19.80
CA ILE A 184 12.48 5.24 19.70
C ILE A 184 13.69 5.98 19.12
N MET A 185 13.44 6.80 18.11
CA MET A 185 14.47 7.62 17.45
C MET A 185 14.09 9.09 17.38
N ALA A 186 15.11 9.95 17.32
CA ALA A 186 14.91 11.37 17.11
C ALA A 186 14.30 11.62 15.72
N LYS A 187 13.11 12.24 15.66
CA LYS A 187 12.38 12.54 14.42
C LYS A 187 13.10 13.52 13.48
N ASN A 188 14.15 14.20 13.94
CA ASN A 188 14.99 15.08 13.12
C ASN A 188 16.09 14.33 12.34
N THR A 189 16.15 13.01 12.41
CA THR A 189 17.01 12.17 11.57
C THR A 189 16.21 11.57 10.44
N LEU A 190 16.83 11.30 9.28
CA LEU A 190 16.16 10.67 8.13
C LEU A 190 15.50 9.35 8.54
N LYS A 191 16.23 8.48 9.23
CA LYS A 191 15.71 7.20 9.69
C LYS A 191 14.56 7.36 10.70
N GLY A 192 14.74 8.24 11.68
CA GLY A 192 13.76 8.45 12.76
C GLY A 192 12.49 9.17 12.30
N SER A 193 12.56 9.94 11.21
CA SER A 193 11.38 10.59 10.63
C SER A 193 10.38 9.62 9.98
N GLN A 194 10.77 8.36 9.84
CA GLN A 194 9.97 7.32 9.19
C GLN A 194 9.31 6.34 10.18
N PHE A 195 9.49 6.58 11.49
CA PHE A 195 8.86 5.82 12.58
C PHE A 195 7.93 6.69 13.42
#